data_63a9650d6c1f8a992c40820b52945752
#
_entry.id   63a9650d6c1f8a992c40820b52945752
#
_cell.length_a   1.000
_cell.length_b   1.000
_cell.length_c   1.000
_cell.angle_alpha   90.00
_cell.angle_beta   90.00
_cell.angle_gamma   90.00
#
_symmetry.space_group_name_H-M   'P 1'
#
loop_
_entity.id
_entity.type
_entity.pdbx_description
1 polymer ?
#
loop_
_entity_poly.entity_id
_entity_poly.type
_entity_poly.pdbx_seq_one_letter_code
_entity_poly.pdbx_strand_id
1 'polypeptide(L)' 'MSTKGKVKWFDVKKGFGFIQQEDGNDVFVHYSNIIGKGFKVLEDGEEVEFDVVDGSKGLQAQNVVSVNKE' A
#
# COMPACT_ATOMS: atom_id res chain seq x y z
N MET A 1 -7.47 4.05 -12.00
CA MET A 1 -8.30 4.64 -10.95
C MET A 1 -7.74 4.32 -9.59
N SER A 2 -7.75 5.29 -8.71
CA SER A 2 -7.22 5.06 -7.38
C SER A 2 -8.31 4.58 -6.44
N THR A 3 -7.89 3.86 -5.41
CA THR A 3 -8.79 3.39 -4.37
C THR A 3 -8.13 3.66 -3.04
N LYS A 4 -8.89 3.54 -1.98
CA LYS A 4 -8.38 3.79 -0.64
C LYS A 4 -8.41 2.53 0.18
N GLY A 5 -7.49 2.44 1.11
CA GLY A 5 -7.43 1.32 2.01
C GLY A 5 -6.60 1.65 3.22
N LYS A 6 -6.41 0.64 4.06
CA LYS A 6 -5.60 0.79 5.26
C LYS A 6 -4.52 -0.28 5.27
N VAL A 7 -3.36 0.11 5.73
CA VAL A 7 -2.23 -0.82 5.79
C VAL A 7 -2.50 -1.85 6.87
N LYS A 8 -2.48 -3.12 6.50
CA LYS A 8 -2.60 -4.20 7.47
C LYS A 8 -1.29 -4.36 8.22
N TRP A 9 -0.21 -4.42 7.47
CA TRP A 9 1.13 -4.48 8.03
C TRP A 9 2.12 -4.23 6.92
N PHE A 10 3.30 -3.82 7.30
CA PHE A 10 4.36 -3.58 6.35
C PHE A 10 5.69 -3.94 7.00
N ASP A 11 6.46 -4.78 6.33
CA ASP A 11 7.74 -5.23 6.84
C ASP A 11 8.85 -4.41 6.19
N VAL A 12 9.45 -3.53 6.97
CA VAL A 12 10.48 -2.62 6.45
C VAL A 12 11.69 -3.36 5.94
N LYS A 13 12.05 -4.43 6.63
CA LYS A 13 13.25 -5.18 6.24
C LYS A 13 13.05 -5.91 4.93
N LYS A 14 11.88 -6.48 4.74
CA LYS A 14 11.58 -7.21 3.52
C LYS A 14 11.12 -6.29 2.41
N GLY A 15 10.62 -5.12 2.76
CA GLY A 15 10.22 -4.13 1.78
C GLY A 15 8.86 -4.35 1.18
N PHE A 16 7.98 -5.07 1.85
CA PHE A 16 6.64 -5.28 1.33
C PHE A 16 5.63 -5.46 2.46
N GLY A 17 4.37 -5.40 2.10
CA GLY A 17 3.31 -5.59 3.06
C GLY A 17 1.98 -5.75 2.35
N PHE A 18 0.92 -5.55 3.09
CA PHE A 18 -0.43 -5.68 2.56
C PHE A 18 -1.30 -4.52 2.98
N ILE A 19 -2.17 -4.11 2.08
CA ILE A 19 -3.15 -3.06 2.30
C ILE A 19 -4.52 -3.71 2.19
N GLN A 20 -5.40 -3.42 3.16
CA GLN A 20 -6.75 -3.94 3.11
C GLN A 20 -7.65 -2.88 2.47
N GLN A 21 -8.34 -3.27 1.41
CA GLN A 21 -9.28 -2.38 0.76
C GLN A 21 -10.56 -2.26 1.58
N GLU A 22 -11.34 -1.25 1.25
CA GLU A 22 -12.59 -1.03 1.97
C GLU A 22 -13.55 -2.21 1.83
N ASP A 23 -13.44 -2.94 0.74
CA ASP A 23 -14.29 -4.11 0.53
C ASP A 23 -13.76 -5.36 1.23
N GLY A 24 -12.65 -5.24 1.94
CA GLY A 24 -12.10 -6.35 2.71
C GLY A 24 -11.03 -7.17 2.00
N ASN A 25 -10.80 -6.92 0.74
CA ASN A 25 -9.77 -7.65 -0.01
C ASN A 25 -8.39 -7.08 0.28
N ASP A 26 -7.41 -7.96 0.38
CA ASP A 26 -6.04 -7.56 0.63
C ASP A 26 -5.31 -7.34 -0.69
N VAL A 27 -4.43 -6.34 -0.68
CA VAL A 27 -3.64 -5.98 -1.85
C VAL A 27 -2.18 -5.96 -1.44
N PHE A 28 -1.34 -6.63 -2.23
CA PHE A 28 0.09 -6.66 -1.98
C PHE A 28 0.72 -5.31 -2.34
N VAL A 29 1.65 -4.84 -1.50
CA VAL A 29 2.35 -3.60 -1.79
C VAL A 29 3.84 -3.79 -1.58
N HIS A 30 4.64 -3.31 -2.52
CA HIS A 30 6.10 -3.34 -2.44
C HIS A 30 6.59 -1.90 -2.30
N TYR A 31 7.70 -1.71 -1.58
CA TYR A 31 8.17 -0.36 -1.30
C TYR A 31 8.44 0.43 -2.58
N SER A 32 8.78 -0.24 -3.65
CA SER A 32 9.06 0.45 -4.91
C SER A 32 7.80 1.11 -5.48
N ASN A 33 6.64 0.73 -5.02
CA ASN A 33 5.38 1.30 -5.47
C ASN A 33 4.82 2.35 -4.52
N ILE A 34 5.58 2.72 -3.51
CA ILE A 34 5.18 3.76 -2.57
C ILE A 34 5.78 5.07 -3.01
N ILE A 35 4.93 6.07 -3.17
CA ILE A 35 5.38 7.38 -3.61
C ILE A 35 5.63 8.25 -2.39
N GLY A 36 6.79 8.91 -2.37
CA GLY A 36 7.11 9.79 -1.26
C GLY A 36 8.57 10.10 -1.24
N LYS A 37 8.95 10.98 -0.34
CA LYS A 37 10.34 11.37 -0.16
C LYS A 37 10.90 10.67 1.06
N GLY A 38 12.17 10.31 0.99
CA GLY A 38 12.82 9.68 2.12
C GLY A 38 12.34 8.26 2.32
N PHE A 39 12.08 7.93 3.55
CA PHE A 39 11.65 6.58 3.88
C PHE A 39 10.30 6.26 3.27
N LYS A 40 10.23 5.13 2.62
CA LYS A 40 8.99 4.63 2.03
C LYS A 40 8.45 3.54 2.93
N VAL A 41 8.00 3.95 4.10
CA VAL A 41 7.52 3.04 5.12
C VAL A 41 6.06 3.33 5.40
N LEU A 42 5.28 2.26 5.51
CA LEU A 42 3.87 2.36 5.86
C LEU A 42 3.68 1.79 7.26
N GLU A 43 2.82 2.43 8.04
CA GLU A 43 2.54 1.99 9.39
C GLU A 43 1.22 1.24 9.42
N ASP A 44 1.10 0.33 10.38
CA ASP A 44 -0.13 -0.43 10.53
C ASP A 44 -1.30 0.52 10.75
N GLY A 45 -2.36 0.30 9.99
CA GLY A 45 -3.55 1.11 10.11
C GLY A 45 -3.51 2.42 9.37
N GLU A 46 -2.39 2.72 8.72
CA GLU A 46 -2.26 3.99 7.99
C GLU A 46 -3.19 3.99 6.79
N GLU A 47 -3.86 5.12 6.57
CA GLU A 47 -4.75 5.27 5.42
C GLU A 47 -3.94 5.65 4.19
N VAL A 48 -4.17 4.92 3.11
CA VAL A 48 -3.42 5.14 1.87
C VAL A 48 -4.36 5.15 0.68
N GLU A 49 -3.89 5.75 -0.39
CA GLU A 49 -4.58 5.76 -1.66
C GLU A 49 -3.65 5.16 -2.70
N PHE A 50 -4.19 4.34 -3.57
CA PHE A 50 -3.36 3.59 -4.50
C PHE A 50 -4.16 3.10 -5.68
N ASP A 51 -3.45 2.63 -6.71
CA ASP A 51 -4.05 1.99 -7.87
C ASP A 51 -3.92 0.48 -7.70
N VAL A 52 -4.95 -0.24 -8.09
CA VAL A 52 -4.95 -1.69 -7.99
C VAL A 52 -4.72 -2.28 -9.37
N VAL A 53 -3.75 -3.19 -9.47
CA VAL A 53 -3.47 -3.89 -10.72
C VAL A 53 -3.37 -5.37 -10.42
N ASP A 54 -3.63 -6.18 -11.44
CA ASP A 54 -3.45 -7.61 -11.34
C ASP A 54 -1.99 -7.95 -11.51
N GLY A 55 -1.43 -8.61 -10.50
CA GLY A 55 -0.05 -9.04 -10.56
C GLY A 55 0.03 -10.55 -10.61
N SER A 56 1.25 -11.05 -10.74
CA SER A 56 1.46 -12.49 -10.80
C SER A 56 1.08 -13.17 -9.48
N LYS A 57 1.05 -12.43 -8.40
CA LYS A 57 0.72 -12.98 -7.09
C LYS A 57 -0.65 -12.51 -6.60
N GLY A 58 -1.46 -11.98 -7.50
CA GLY A 58 -2.76 -11.47 -7.15
C GLY A 58 -2.80 -9.96 -7.27
N LEU A 59 -3.69 -9.33 -6.55
CA LEU A 59 -3.85 -7.89 -6.63
C LEU A 59 -2.65 -7.18 -6.02
N GLN A 60 -2.19 -6.15 -6.71
CA GLN A 60 -1.05 -5.37 -6.25
C GLN A 60 -1.39 -3.90 -6.26
N ALA A 61 -0.79 -3.16 -5.32
CA ALA A 61 -0.98 -1.72 -5.23
C ALA A 61 0.17 -1.01 -5.93
N GLN A 62 -0.17 0.05 -6.65
CA GLN A 62 0.82 0.90 -7.31
C GLN A 62 0.52 2.34 -6.96
N ASN A 63 1.56 3.17 -7.03
CA ASN A 63 1.41 4.61 -6.79
C ASN A 63 0.77 4.87 -5.44
N VAL A 64 1.28 4.21 -4.42
CA VAL A 64 0.72 4.29 -3.07
C VAL A 64 1.15 5.59 -2.41
N VAL A 65 0.18 6.34 -1.91
CA VAL A 65 0.46 7.59 -1.19
C VAL A 65 -0.31 7.59 0.11
N SER A 66 0.27 8.20 1.13
CA SER A 66 -0.38 8.29 2.42
C SER A 66 -1.42 9.41 2.38
N VAL A 67 -2.63 9.10 2.82
CA VAL A 67 -3.71 10.07 2.81
C VAL A 67 -3.57 11.07 3.94
N ASN A 68 -3.06 10.61 5.08
CA ASN A 68 -2.96 11.44 6.27
C ASN A 68 -1.63 12.16 6.40
N LYS A 69 -1.01 12.37 5.29
CA LYS A 69 0.29 12.99 5.33
C LYS A 69 0.20 14.45 5.71
N GLU A 70 1.10 14.86 6.56
CA GLU A 70 1.20 16.26 6.96
C GLU A 70 2.15 17.03 6.11
#